data_78a0fb818d42adf5175ba6848f09d553
#
_entry.id   78a0fb818d42adf5175ba6848f09d553
#
_cell.length_a   1.000
_cell.length_b   1.000
_cell.length_c   1.000
_cell.angle_alpha   90.00
_cell.angle_beta   90.00
_cell.angle_gamma   90.00
#
_symmetry.space_group_name_H-M   'P 1'
#
loop_
_entity.id
_entity.type
_entity.pdbx_description
1 polymer ?
#
loop_
_entity_poly.entity_id
_entity_poly.type
_entity_poly.pdbx_seq_one_letter_code
_entity_poly.pdbx_strand_id
1 'polypeptide(L)'
;MALQGSLSELSLPDVIQMVSVSGKTGVFEVSRSDEVGKIFLKDGQVVDALVGALHGDHAVYEMAIWSEGDFSFIPGEETDNVTIHLSNANLMMEAARRLDEWRVLSRKIPSLDLVPFFTSRDQSDQVTLSPHEWILVTRIDDEHTIEDIADTLHWS
;
A
#
# COMPACT_ATOMS: atom_id res chain seq x y z
N MET A 1 -6.34 -27.28 -1.20
CA MET A 1 -5.96 -26.62 -2.46
C MET A 1 -5.56 -25.20 -2.11
N ALA A 2 -4.34 -24.81 -2.36
CA ALA A 2 -3.88 -23.44 -2.17
C ALA A 2 -4.36 -22.58 -3.35
N LEU A 3 -4.97 -21.43 -3.06
CA LEU A 3 -5.27 -20.43 -4.07
C LEU A 3 -3.97 -19.63 -4.31
N GLN A 4 -3.53 -19.58 -5.55
CA GLN A 4 -2.32 -18.84 -5.93
C GLN A 4 -2.52 -18.18 -7.29
N GLY A 5 -1.82 -17.09 -7.53
CA GLY A 5 -1.89 -16.34 -8.78
C GLY A 5 -0.94 -15.16 -8.80
N SER A 6 -1.10 -14.33 -9.83
CA SER A 6 -0.30 -13.12 -10.02
C SER A 6 -1.11 -11.85 -9.82
N LEU A 7 -0.51 -10.86 -9.19
CA LEU A 7 -1.10 -9.52 -9.00
C LEU A 7 -1.26 -8.74 -10.31
N SER A 8 -0.57 -9.16 -11.36
CA SER A 8 -0.75 -8.59 -12.71
C SER A 8 -2.08 -8.97 -13.34
N GLU A 9 -2.68 -10.08 -12.90
CA GLU A 9 -3.97 -10.59 -13.40
C GLU A 9 -5.14 -10.19 -12.50
N LEU A 10 -4.95 -10.24 -11.19
CA LEU A 10 -5.96 -9.93 -10.18
C LEU A 10 -5.40 -8.98 -9.14
N SER A 11 -6.10 -7.89 -8.86
CA SER A 11 -5.68 -6.98 -7.80
C SER A 11 -5.82 -7.63 -6.42
N LEU A 12 -4.96 -7.25 -5.48
CA LEU A 12 -5.02 -7.77 -4.12
C LEU A 12 -6.39 -7.57 -3.45
N PRO A 13 -7.06 -6.40 -3.57
CA PRO A 13 -8.40 -6.22 -3.03
C PRO A 13 -9.43 -7.25 -3.58
N ASP A 14 -9.37 -7.55 -4.87
CA ASP A 14 -10.28 -8.53 -5.48
C ASP A 14 -10.06 -9.93 -4.92
N VAL A 15 -8.80 -10.32 -4.77
CA VAL A 15 -8.41 -11.63 -4.21
C VAL A 15 -8.86 -11.77 -2.77
N ILE A 16 -8.62 -10.75 -1.94
CA ILE A 16 -9.05 -10.75 -0.53
C ILE A 16 -10.57 -10.85 -0.44
N GLN A 17 -11.30 -10.09 -1.26
CA GLN A 17 -12.76 -10.14 -1.28
C GLN A 17 -13.28 -11.54 -1.63
N MET A 18 -12.66 -12.20 -2.60
CA MET A 18 -13.03 -13.57 -3.00
C MET A 18 -12.88 -14.57 -1.84
N VAL A 19 -11.77 -14.51 -1.10
CA VAL A 19 -11.53 -15.42 0.03
C VAL A 19 -12.40 -15.04 1.24
N SER A 20 -12.66 -13.75 1.45
CA SER A 20 -13.52 -13.26 2.52
C SER A 20 -14.94 -13.84 2.43
N VAL A 21 -15.51 -13.87 1.23
CA VAL A 21 -16.85 -14.47 0.99
C VAL A 21 -16.87 -15.97 1.31
N SER A 22 -15.75 -16.65 1.16
CA SER A 22 -15.65 -18.08 1.48
C SER A 22 -15.58 -18.38 2.98
N GLY A 23 -15.43 -17.37 3.84
CA GLY A 23 -15.36 -17.52 5.30
C GLY A 23 -14.14 -18.28 5.80
N LYS A 24 -13.06 -18.35 5.00
CA LYS A 24 -11.87 -19.14 5.35
C LYS A 24 -10.98 -18.39 6.34
N THR A 25 -10.30 -19.20 7.17
CA THR A 25 -9.19 -18.76 8.03
C THR A 25 -7.88 -19.20 7.39
N GLY A 26 -6.88 -18.29 7.38
CA GLY A 26 -5.58 -18.56 6.79
C GLY A 26 -4.78 -17.29 6.55
N VAL A 27 -3.67 -17.41 5.84
CA VAL A 27 -2.79 -16.30 5.51
C VAL A 27 -2.61 -16.16 3.99
N PHE A 28 -2.71 -14.93 3.50
CA PHE A 28 -2.16 -14.57 2.19
C PHE A 28 -0.69 -14.21 2.35
N GLU A 29 0.15 -14.88 1.61
CA GLU A 29 1.52 -14.43 1.34
C GLU A 29 1.53 -13.72 0.00
N VAL A 30 2.04 -12.51 -0.01
CA VAL A 30 2.16 -11.66 -1.19
C VAL A 30 3.62 -11.31 -1.37
N SER A 31 4.17 -11.58 -2.53
CA SER A 31 5.59 -11.36 -2.83
C SER A 31 5.76 -10.45 -4.04
N ARG A 32 6.68 -9.50 -3.92
CA ARG A 32 7.12 -8.61 -5.02
C ARG A 32 8.61 -8.40 -4.92
N SER A 33 9.36 -8.82 -5.93
CA SER A 33 10.83 -8.76 -5.91
C SER A 33 11.40 -9.42 -4.64
N ASP A 34 12.05 -8.65 -3.77
CA ASP A 34 12.63 -9.12 -2.51
C ASP A 34 11.73 -8.89 -1.28
N GLU A 35 10.54 -8.32 -1.49
CA GLU A 35 9.58 -8.05 -0.43
C GLU A 35 8.53 -9.17 -0.33
N VAL A 36 8.25 -9.56 0.89
CA VAL A 36 7.17 -10.51 1.22
C VAL A 36 6.29 -9.92 2.30
N GLY A 37 5.00 -9.83 2.00
CA GLY A 37 3.98 -9.40 2.95
C GLY A 37 3.04 -10.54 3.31
N LYS A 38 2.36 -10.40 4.43
CA LYS A 38 1.38 -11.37 4.93
C LYS A 38 0.09 -10.65 5.34
N ILE A 39 -1.04 -11.25 5.00
CA ILE A 39 -2.38 -10.78 5.41
C ILE A 39 -3.11 -11.96 6.02
N PHE A 40 -3.47 -11.85 7.29
CA PHE A 40 -4.15 -12.90 8.04
C PHE A 40 -5.66 -12.68 8.03
N LEU A 41 -6.39 -13.75 7.71
CA LEU A 41 -7.83 -13.80 7.76
C LEU A 41 -8.30 -14.80 8.84
N LYS A 42 -9.32 -14.41 9.57
CA LYS A 42 -10.04 -15.27 10.51
C LYS A 42 -11.53 -15.22 10.16
N ASP A 43 -12.10 -16.38 9.87
CA ASP A 43 -13.51 -16.52 9.46
C ASP A 43 -13.89 -15.57 8.28
N GLY A 44 -12.96 -15.37 7.35
CA GLY A 44 -13.10 -14.46 6.22
C GLY A 44 -12.84 -12.99 6.53
N GLN A 45 -12.59 -12.62 7.79
CA GLN A 45 -12.27 -11.25 8.21
C GLN A 45 -10.77 -11.02 8.24
N VAL A 46 -10.28 -9.95 7.62
CA VAL A 46 -8.89 -9.52 7.75
C VAL A 46 -8.65 -9.01 9.16
N VAL A 47 -7.72 -9.61 9.89
CA VAL A 47 -7.45 -9.31 11.30
C VAL A 47 -6.06 -8.76 11.55
N ASP A 48 -5.10 -9.07 10.70
CA ASP A 48 -3.72 -8.59 10.82
C ASP A 48 -3.03 -8.56 9.46
N ALA A 49 -2.02 -7.72 9.31
CA ALA A 49 -1.15 -7.71 8.15
C ALA A 49 0.22 -7.16 8.49
N LEU A 50 1.23 -7.56 7.72
CA LEU A 50 2.59 -7.07 7.86
C LEU A 50 3.32 -7.09 6.51
N VAL A 51 4.12 -6.07 6.27
CA VAL A 51 5.08 -5.98 5.16
C VAL A 51 6.21 -5.03 5.53
N GLY A 52 7.45 -5.49 5.48
CA GLY A 52 8.58 -4.68 5.95
C GLY A 52 8.40 -4.22 7.39
N ALA A 53 8.44 -2.92 7.61
CA ALA A 53 8.19 -2.26 8.89
C ALA A 53 6.72 -1.89 9.13
N LEU A 54 5.85 -2.06 8.13
CA LEU A 54 4.43 -1.71 8.22
C LEU A 54 3.61 -2.86 8.81
N HIS A 55 2.61 -2.48 9.59
CA HIS A 55 1.67 -3.40 10.25
C HIS A 55 0.23 -2.91 10.10
N GLY A 56 -0.72 -3.83 10.25
CA GLY A 56 -2.14 -3.53 10.26
C GLY A 56 -2.66 -3.06 8.90
N ASP A 57 -3.61 -2.13 8.93
CA ASP A 57 -4.25 -1.57 7.72
C ASP A 57 -3.25 -0.90 6.77
N HIS A 58 -2.23 -0.23 7.28
CA HIS A 58 -1.16 0.37 6.46
C HIS A 58 -0.39 -0.67 5.64
N ALA A 59 -0.13 -1.85 6.19
CA ALA A 59 0.49 -2.95 5.45
C ALA A 59 -0.41 -3.46 4.32
N VAL A 60 -1.73 -3.54 4.55
CA VAL A 60 -2.69 -3.91 3.51
C VAL A 60 -2.69 -2.88 2.38
N TYR A 61 -2.70 -1.59 2.72
CA TYR A 61 -2.72 -0.52 1.72
C TYR A 61 -1.43 -0.48 0.90
N GLU A 62 -0.28 -0.71 1.51
CA GLU A 62 1.00 -0.83 0.79
C GLU A 62 0.97 -1.97 -0.21
N MET A 63 0.55 -3.16 0.20
CA MET A 63 0.45 -4.31 -0.71
C MET A 63 -0.64 -4.12 -1.78
N ALA A 64 -1.70 -3.39 -1.49
CA ALA A 64 -2.81 -3.16 -2.42
C ALA A 64 -2.41 -2.34 -3.65
N ILE A 65 -1.38 -1.51 -3.54
CA ILE A 65 -0.86 -0.73 -4.69
C ILE A 65 0.12 -1.51 -5.56
N TRP A 66 0.52 -2.72 -5.14
CA TRP A 66 1.41 -3.55 -5.95
C TRP A 66 0.67 -4.05 -7.20
N SER A 67 1.23 -3.75 -8.37
CA SER A 67 0.71 -4.17 -9.67
C SER A 67 1.40 -5.41 -10.23
N GLU A 68 2.48 -5.85 -9.59
CA GLU A 68 3.30 -7.00 -9.95
C GLU A 68 3.58 -7.83 -8.71
N GLY A 69 3.84 -9.11 -8.93
CA GLY A 69 4.13 -10.05 -7.87
C GLY A 69 3.16 -11.22 -7.85
N ASP A 70 3.40 -12.11 -6.93
CA ASP A 70 2.61 -13.34 -6.79
C ASP A 70 1.93 -13.37 -5.42
N PHE A 71 0.80 -14.03 -5.35
CA PHE A 71 0.11 -14.30 -4.10
C PHE A 71 -0.20 -15.79 -3.94
N SER A 72 -0.21 -16.23 -2.70
CA SER A 72 -0.69 -17.56 -2.33
C SER A 72 -1.50 -17.49 -1.04
N PHE A 73 -2.58 -18.26 -0.96
CA PHE A 73 -3.36 -18.40 0.26
C PHE A 73 -3.11 -19.76 0.91
N ILE A 74 -2.67 -19.74 2.15
CA ILE A 74 -2.37 -20.92 2.95
C ILE A 74 -3.48 -21.05 4.01
N PRO A 75 -4.39 -22.03 3.85
CA PRO A 75 -5.47 -22.21 4.81
C PRO A 75 -4.98 -22.79 6.13
N GLY A 76 -5.62 -22.39 7.23
CA GLY A 76 -5.36 -22.92 8.58
C GLY A 76 -4.21 -22.26 9.33
N GLU A 77 -3.47 -21.33 8.74
CA GLU A 77 -2.55 -20.50 9.48
C GLU A 77 -3.29 -19.36 10.17
N GLU A 78 -3.10 -19.25 11.48
CA GLU A 78 -3.73 -18.24 12.32
C GLU A 78 -2.69 -17.31 12.94
N THR A 79 -3.13 -16.11 13.32
CA THR A 79 -2.36 -15.17 14.12
C THR A 79 -3.08 -14.90 15.44
N ASP A 80 -2.32 -14.71 16.50
CA ASP A 80 -2.83 -14.23 17.78
C ASP A 80 -2.97 -12.71 17.83
N ASN A 81 -2.40 -12.02 16.84
CA ASN A 81 -2.46 -10.57 16.74
C ASN A 81 -3.73 -10.14 16.01
N VAL A 82 -4.40 -9.14 16.55
CA VAL A 82 -5.52 -8.46 15.91
C VAL A 82 -5.19 -6.97 15.87
N THR A 83 -4.67 -6.52 14.75
CA THR A 83 -4.25 -5.12 14.55
C THR A 83 -5.24 -4.34 13.67
N ILE A 84 -6.09 -5.04 12.92
CA ILE A 84 -7.09 -4.46 12.02
C ILE A 84 -8.46 -4.63 12.62
N HIS A 85 -9.14 -3.50 12.88
CA HIS A 85 -10.49 -3.46 13.44
C HIS A 85 -11.54 -2.94 12.44
N LEU A 86 -11.12 -2.59 11.24
CA LEU A 86 -12.01 -2.18 10.15
C LEU A 86 -12.73 -3.39 9.57
N SER A 87 -13.97 -3.19 9.12
CA SER A 87 -14.64 -4.21 8.31
C SER A 87 -13.90 -4.42 6.98
N ASN A 88 -13.97 -5.62 6.42
CA ASN A 88 -13.37 -5.89 5.12
C ASN A 88 -13.87 -4.91 4.05
N ALA A 89 -15.15 -4.55 4.07
CA ALA A 89 -15.71 -3.60 3.12
C ALA A 89 -15.02 -2.23 3.20
N ASN A 90 -14.81 -1.70 4.41
CA ASN A 90 -14.14 -0.42 4.60
C ASN A 90 -12.65 -0.52 4.25
N LEU A 91 -11.98 -1.60 4.65
CA LEU A 91 -10.59 -1.85 4.35
C LEU A 91 -10.34 -1.93 2.83
N MET A 92 -11.19 -2.68 2.11
CA MET A 92 -11.06 -2.84 0.67
C MET A 92 -11.45 -1.58 -0.10
N MET A 93 -12.42 -0.82 0.37
CA MET A 93 -12.79 0.46 -0.24
C MET A 93 -11.64 1.47 -0.13
N GLU A 94 -10.99 1.57 1.02
CA GLU A 94 -9.83 2.44 1.19
C GLU A 94 -8.63 1.94 0.38
N ALA A 95 -8.39 0.64 0.33
CA ALA A 95 -7.33 0.04 -0.51
C ALA A 95 -7.55 0.35 -2.00
N ALA A 96 -8.78 0.22 -2.49
CA ALA A 96 -9.12 0.55 -3.87
C ALA A 96 -8.95 2.04 -4.17
N ARG A 97 -9.33 2.92 -3.25
CA ARG A 97 -9.14 4.37 -3.37
C ARG A 97 -7.66 4.72 -3.49
N ARG A 98 -6.80 4.15 -2.65
CA ARG A 98 -5.35 4.37 -2.70
C ARG A 98 -4.72 3.83 -3.97
N LEU A 99 -5.18 2.67 -4.45
CA LEU A 99 -4.73 2.12 -5.73
C LEU A 99 -5.06 3.06 -6.90
N ASP A 100 -6.26 3.62 -6.92
CA ASP A 100 -6.66 4.58 -7.96
C ASP A 100 -5.85 5.87 -7.89
N GLU A 101 -5.60 6.41 -6.70
CA GLU A 101 -4.71 7.56 -6.50
C GLU A 101 -3.29 7.25 -6.98
N TRP A 102 -2.75 6.09 -6.62
CA TRP A 102 -1.42 5.66 -7.04
C TRP A 102 -1.31 5.55 -8.57
N ARG A 103 -2.32 5.01 -9.24
CA ARG A 103 -2.35 4.93 -10.71
C ARG A 103 -2.29 6.30 -11.37
N VAL A 104 -2.90 7.31 -10.78
CA VAL A 104 -2.84 8.69 -11.27
C VAL A 104 -1.47 9.31 -10.98
N LEU A 105 -0.96 9.15 -9.77
CA LEU A 105 0.31 9.72 -9.33
C LEU A 105 1.50 9.08 -10.04
N SER A 106 1.50 7.77 -10.26
CA SER A 106 2.58 7.05 -10.95
C SER A 106 2.78 7.45 -12.42
N ARG A 107 1.75 8.04 -13.04
CA ARG A 107 1.88 8.64 -14.37
C ARG A 107 2.64 9.97 -14.35
N LYS A 108 2.55 10.72 -13.24
CA LYS A 108 3.20 12.01 -13.05
C LYS A 108 4.58 11.87 -12.42
N ILE A 109 4.72 10.88 -11.54
CA ILE A 109 5.95 10.56 -10.81
C ILE A 109 6.29 9.10 -11.13
N PRO A 110 7.02 8.85 -12.23
CA PRO A 110 7.25 7.49 -12.72
C PRO A 110 8.25 6.68 -11.87
N SER A 111 9.01 7.33 -10.99
CA SER A 111 9.93 6.67 -10.05
C SER A 111 10.11 7.50 -8.80
N LEU A 112 10.27 6.83 -7.66
CA LEU A 112 10.61 7.46 -6.37
C LEU A 112 12.10 7.82 -6.26
N ASP A 113 12.95 7.30 -7.16
CA ASP A 113 14.38 7.64 -7.26
C ASP A 113 14.63 9.03 -7.88
N LEU A 114 13.57 9.70 -8.34
CA LEU A 114 13.68 11.04 -8.89
C LEU A 114 13.97 12.06 -7.80
N VAL A 115 14.83 13.02 -8.12
CA VAL A 115 15.14 14.16 -7.27
C VAL A 115 14.21 15.32 -7.63
N PRO A 116 13.31 15.74 -6.72
CA PRO A 116 12.44 16.88 -6.97
C PRO A 116 13.22 18.20 -6.89
N PHE A 117 12.87 19.16 -7.73
CA PHE A 117 13.42 20.50 -7.68
C PHE A 117 12.37 21.57 -7.99
N PHE A 118 12.59 22.78 -7.50
CA PHE A 118 11.71 23.91 -7.77
C PHE A 118 11.99 24.48 -9.16
N THR A 119 10.95 24.64 -9.96
CA THR A 119 11.05 25.40 -11.22
C THR A 119 10.59 26.82 -10.98
N SER A 120 11.44 27.80 -11.33
CA SER A 120 11.01 29.20 -11.40
C SER A 120 10.22 29.40 -12.70
N ARG A 121 8.91 29.20 -12.67
CA ARG A 121 8.03 29.76 -13.70
C ARG A 121 7.42 31.03 -13.13
N ASP A 122 7.49 32.11 -13.89
CA ASP A 122 6.84 33.39 -13.60
C ASP A 122 5.31 33.16 -13.47
N GLN A 123 4.85 32.82 -12.30
CA GLN A 123 3.43 32.68 -12.00
C GLN A 123 3.17 33.33 -10.65
N SER A 124 2.36 34.37 -10.69
CA SER A 124 1.87 35.10 -9.54
C SER A 124 0.78 34.36 -8.75
N ASP A 125 0.59 33.07 -9.01
CA ASP A 125 -0.44 32.31 -8.34
C ASP A 125 -0.01 31.93 -6.92
N GLN A 126 -0.80 32.37 -5.95
CA GLN A 126 -0.63 31.98 -4.57
C GLN A 126 -1.04 30.51 -4.41
N VAL A 127 -0.10 29.68 -3.96
CA VAL A 127 -0.37 28.28 -3.61
C VAL A 127 -0.60 28.20 -2.11
N THR A 128 -1.76 27.72 -1.71
CA THR A 128 -2.04 27.42 -0.31
C THR A 128 -1.64 26.00 0.00
N LEU A 129 -0.73 25.82 0.97
CA LEU A 129 -0.24 24.54 1.40
C LEU A 129 -0.78 24.20 2.79
N SER A 130 -1.16 22.96 3.03
CA SER A 130 -1.40 22.43 4.36
C SER A 130 -0.08 22.37 5.16
N PRO A 131 -0.13 22.26 6.49
CA PRO A 131 1.09 22.11 7.30
C PRO A 131 1.97 20.92 6.87
N HIS A 132 1.37 19.80 6.47
CA HIS A 132 2.09 18.62 5.99
C HIS A 132 2.76 18.87 4.65
N GLU A 133 2.06 19.47 3.70
CA GLU A 133 2.62 19.84 2.40
C GLU A 133 3.76 20.86 2.54
N TRP A 134 3.63 21.79 3.50
CA TRP A 134 4.68 22.74 3.80
C TRP A 134 5.96 22.08 4.31
N ILE A 135 5.83 21.11 5.22
CA ILE A 135 6.96 20.30 5.71
C ILE A 135 7.66 19.58 4.56
N LEU A 136 6.90 18.96 3.66
CA LEU A 136 7.43 18.28 2.48
C LEU A 136 8.23 19.26 1.60
N VAL A 137 7.66 20.41 1.28
CA VAL A 137 8.28 21.43 0.43
C VAL A 137 9.62 21.90 1.01
N THR A 138 9.74 22.03 2.34
CA THR A 138 10.99 22.43 3.01
C THR A 138 12.10 21.38 2.94
N ARG A 139 11.79 20.14 2.53
CA ARG A 139 12.75 19.03 2.38
C ARG A 139 13.28 18.88 0.96
N ILE A 140 12.77 19.63 0.01
CA ILE A 140 13.25 19.64 -1.37
C ILE A 140 14.52 20.49 -1.42
N ASP A 141 15.65 19.83 -1.72
CA ASP A 141 16.99 20.43 -1.68
C ASP A 141 17.81 20.17 -2.96
N ASP A 142 17.17 19.67 -4.02
CA ASP A 142 17.78 19.31 -5.29
C ASP A 142 18.82 18.16 -5.22
N GLU A 143 18.89 17.46 -4.08
CA GLU A 143 19.84 16.37 -3.86
C GLU A 143 19.16 15.05 -3.45
N HIS A 144 18.16 15.12 -2.57
CA HIS A 144 17.48 13.93 -2.07
C HIS A 144 16.36 13.46 -3.01
N THR A 145 16.24 12.15 -3.14
CA THR A 145 15.15 11.53 -3.91
C THR A 145 13.81 11.66 -3.18
N ILE A 146 12.72 11.43 -3.90
CA ILE A 146 11.37 11.39 -3.31
C ILE A 146 11.30 10.32 -2.21
N GLU A 147 11.95 9.16 -2.42
CA GLU A 147 12.03 8.08 -1.42
C GLU A 147 12.78 8.53 -0.17
N ASP A 148 13.96 9.17 -0.32
CA ASP A 148 14.74 9.70 0.81
C ASP A 148 13.93 10.70 1.64
N ILE A 149 13.17 11.58 0.98
CA ILE A 149 12.32 12.58 1.65
C ILE A 149 11.19 11.89 2.41
N ALA A 150 10.52 10.91 1.81
CA ALA A 150 9.45 10.16 2.45
C ALA A 150 9.96 9.40 3.68
N ASP A 151 11.10 8.74 3.58
CA ASP A 151 11.74 8.03 4.68
C ASP A 151 12.12 8.96 5.85
N THR A 152 12.67 10.13 5.53
CA THR A 152 13.02 11.15 6.54
C THR A 152 11.80 11.65 7.30
N LEU A 153 10.65 11.74 6.63
CA LEU A 153 9.39 12.19 7.22
C LEU A 153 8.59 11.05 7.85
N HIS A 154 9.06 9.80 7.75
CA HIS A 154 8.34 8.59 8.16
C HIS A 154 6.95 8.48 7.54
N TRP A 155 6.83 8.91 6.30
CA TRP A 155 5.59 8.82 5.52
C TRP A 155 5.63 7.58 4.62
N SER A 156 4.59 6.77 4.74
CA SER A 156 4.34 5.62 3.88
C SER A 156 3.39 5.99 2.74
#